data_f95f7aa472d70b8716ecf9a603ed919e
#
_entry.id   f95f7aa472d70b8716ecf9a603ed919e
#
_cell.length_a   1.000
_cell.length_b   1.000
_cell.length_c   1.000
_cell.angle_alpha   90.00
_cell.angle_beta   90.00
_cell.angle_gamma   90.00
#
_symmetry.space_group_name_H-M   'P 1'
#
loop_
_entity.id
_entity.type
_entity.pdbx_description
1 polymer ?
#
loop_
_entity_poly.entity_id
_entity_poly.type
_entity_poly.pdbx_seq_one_letter_code
_entity_poly.pdbx_strand_id
1 'polypeptide(L)' 'ARAEEIHPNWPRDVVRAAATVAEEAGELIQACNDYDENPDTGRIMMITEAVHTAAVALRFLKNMEE' A
#
# COMPACT_ATOMS: atom_id res chain seq x y z
N ALA A 1 0.01 -9.51 9.72
CA ALA A 1 -0.70 -8.75 8.70
C ALA A 1 0.16 -8.58 7.45
N ARG A 2 -0.49 -8.29 6.36
CA ARG A 2 0.19 -8.18 5.06
C ARG A 2 1.28 -7.10 5.04
N ALA A 3 1.03 -5.98 5.73
CA ALA A 3 1.98 -4.88 5.79
C ALA A 3 3.30 -5.28 6.45
N GLU A 4 3.24 -6.12 7.47
CA GLU A 4 4.43 -6.60 8.15
C GLU A 4 5.24 -7.56 7.29
N GLU A 5 4.60 -8.29 6.38
CA GLU A 5 5.27 -9.18 5.45
C GLU A 5 6.02 -8.39 4.38
N ILE A 6 5.41 -7.30 3.89
CA ILE A 6 5.97 -6.48 2.81
C ILE A 6 6.99 -5.49 3.36
N HIS A 7 6.70 -4.91 4.53
CA HIS A 7 7.55 -3.91 5.17
C HIS A 7 7.91 -4.37 6.59
N PRO A 8 8.81 -5.36 6.72
CA PRO A 8 9.15 -5.91 8.05
C PRO A 8 9.83 -4.89 8.96
N ASN A 9 10.54 -3.92 8.39
CA ASN A 9 11.25 -2.89 9.15
C ASN A 9 10.54 -1.56 8.98
N TRP A 10 9.57 -1.32 9.89
CA TRP A 10 8.79 -0.08 9.82
C TRP A 10 9.62 1.13 10.24
N PRO A 11 9.63 2.20 9.44
CA PRO A 11 10.39 3.41 9.80
C PRO A 11 9.85 4.08 11.06
N ARG A 12 10.74 4.61 11.89
CA ARG A 12 10.36 5.37 13.09
C ARG A 12 10.05 6.82 12.76
N ASP A 13 10.69 7.35 11.73
CA ASP A 13 10.45 8.70 11.23
C ASP A 13 9.07 8.74 10.58
N VAL A 14 8.19 9.62 11.07
CA VAL A 14 6.82 9.71 10.58
C VAL A 14 6.75 10.11 9.11
N VAL A 15 7.69 10.91 8.63
CA VAL A 15 7.72 11.30 7.22
C VAL A 15 8.04 10.09 6.34
N ARG A 16 9.01 9.28 6.75
CA ARG A 16 9.34 8.05 6.02
C ARG A 16 8.20 7.04 6.08
N ALA A 17 7.54 6.93 7.23
CA ALA A 17 6.38 6.06 7.37
C ALA A 17 5.26 6.49 6.44
N ALA A 18 5.00 7.80 6.36
CA ALA A 18 4.01 8.32 5.43
C ALA A 18 4.41 8.08 3.97
N ALA A 19 5.71 8.20 3.67
CA ALA A 19 6.22 7.92 2.32
C ALA A 19 5.97 6.46 1.91
N THR A 20 6.06 5.52 2.87
CA THR A 20 5.75 4.11 2.61
C THR A 20 4.29 3.95 2.18
N VAL A 21 3.37 4.66 2.85
CA VAL A 21 1.95 4.66 2.46
C VAL A 21 1.78 5.25 1.06
N ALA A 22 2.47 6.35 0.78
CA ALA A 22 2.40 7.01 -0.53
C ALA A 22 2.93 6.10 -1.66
N GLU A 23 3.99 5.32 -1.41
CA GLU A 23 4.51 4.37 -2.39
C GLU A 23 3.46 3.33 -2.75
N GLU A 24 2.78 2.77 -1.75
CA GLU A 24 1.73 1.78 -1.99
C GLU A 24 0.55 2.42 -2.74
N ALA A 25 0.19 3.65 -2.40
CA ALA A 25 -0.86 4.37 -3.11
C ALA A 25 -0.48 4.61 -4.58
N GLY A 26 0.80 4.88 -4.85
CA GLY A 26 1.31 5.02 -6.21
C GLY A 26 1.17 3.72 -7.00
N GLU A 27 1.47 2.60 -6.38
CA GLU A 27 1.31 1.28 -7.01
C GLU A 27 -0.17 0.98 -7.28
N LEU A 28 -1.07 1.42 -6.39
CA LEU A 28 -2.50 1.29 -6.62
C LEU A 28 -2.93 2.10 -7.85
N ILE A 29 -2.44 3.32 -7.99
CA ILE A 29 -2.75 4.15 -9.14
C ILE A 29 -2.28 3.46 -10.44
N GLN A 30 -1.07 2.91 -10.42
CA GLN A 30 -0.53 2.19 -11.57
C GLN A 30 -1.40 0.98 -11.91
N ALA A 31 -1.82 0.22 -10.89
CA ALA A 31 -2.69 -0.93 -11.10
C ALA A 31 -4.05 -0.52 -11.69
N CYS A 32 -4.59 0.62 -11.27
CA CYS A 32 -5.83 1.14 -11.83
C CYS A 32 -5.67 1.55 -13.30
N ASN A 33 -4.53 2.13 -13.66
CA ASN A 33 -4.24 2.46 -15.04
C ASN A 33 -4.16 1.19 -15.89
N ASP A 34 -3.51 0.16 -15.36
CA ASP A 34 -3.39 -1.12 -16.05
C ASP A 34 -4.75 -1.79 -16.22
N TYR A 35 -5.60 -1.70 -15.20
CA TYR A 35 -6.97 -2.22 -15.25
C TYR A 35 -7.78 -1.50 -16.34
N ASP A 36 -7.64 -0.18 -16.43
CA ASP A 36 -8.35 0.62 -17.41
C ASP A 36 -7.98 0.18 -18.84
N GLU A 37 -6.72 -0.17 -19.07
CA GLU A 37 -6.26 -0.66 -20.37
C GLU A 37 -6.60 -2.12 -20.63
N ASN A 38 -6.54 -2.96 -19.59
CA ASN A 38 -6.76 -4.41 -19.66
C ASN A 38 -7.59 -4.90 -18.49
N PRO A 39 -8.92 -4.71 -18.52
CA PRO A 39 -9.77 -5.07 -17.38
C PRO A 39 -9.70 -6.55 -16.99
N ASP A 40 -9.47 -7.43 -17.93
CA ASP A 40 -9.44 -8.87 -17.66
C ASP A 40 -8.25 -9.31 -16.82
N THR A 41 -7.12 -8.60 -16.94
CA THR A 41 -5.88 -8.98 -16.27
C THR A 41 -5.51 -8.04 -15.13
N GLY A 42 -5.98 -6.79 -15.16
CA GLY A 42 -5.61 -5.77 -14.18
C GLY A 42 -6.40 -5.80 -12.89
N ARG A 43 -7.56 -6.47 -12.89
CA ARG A 43 -8.46 -6.44 -11.73
C ARG A 43 -7.83 -6.99 -10.45
N ILE A 44 -7.14 -8.13 -10.55
CA ILE A 44 -6.52 -8.75 -9.38
C ILE A 44 -5.43 -7.86 -8.80
N MET A 45 -4.61 -7.26 -9.66
CA MET A 45 -3.55 -6.37 -9.20
C MET A 45 -4.11 -5.12 -8.55
N MET A 46 -5.18 -4.56 -9.10
CA MET A 46 -5.85 -3.39 -8.52
C MET A 46 -6.33 -3.70 -7.10
N ILE A 47 -7.00 -4.84 -6.91
CA ILE A 47 -7.49 -5.27 -5.61
C ILE A 47 -6.31 -5.51 -4.65
N THR A 48 -5.27 -6.19 -5.13
CA THR A 48 -4.08 -6.49 -4.32
C THR A 48 -3.43 -5.21 -3.83
N GLU A 49 -3.24 -4.23 -4.70
CA GLU A 49 -2.59 -2.98 -4.32
C GLU A 49 -3.47 -2.13 -3.40
N ALA A 50 -4.80 -2.23 -3.55
CA ALA A 50 -5.72 -1.56 -2.61
C ALA A 50 -5.60 -2.16 -1.21
N VAL A 51 -5.50 -3.48 -1.10
CA VAL A 51 -5.30 -4.17 0.18
C VAL A 51 -3.96 -3.76 0.80
N HIS A 52 -2.89 -3.72 0.01
CA HIS A 52 -1.57 -3.31 0.49
C HIS A 52 -1.60 -1.87 1.01
N THR A 53 -2.23 -0.97 0.27
CA THR A 53 -2.33 0.44 0.68
C THR A 53 -3.08 0.57 2.00
N ALA A 54 -4.20 -0.13 2.15
CA ALA A 54 -4.98 -0.11 3.38
C ALA A 54 -4.17 -0.68 4.55
N ALA A 55 -3.45 -1.78 4.32
CA ALA A 55 -2.65 -2.43 5.37
C ALA A 55 -1.54 -1.52 5.89
N VAL A 56 -0.80 -0.85 5.00
CA VAL A 56 0.28 0.04 5.45
C VAL A 56 -0.28 1.30 6.11
N ALA A 57 -1.43 1.79 5.66
CA ALA A 57 -2.09 2.93 6.31
C ALA A 57 -2.52 2.57 7.73
N LEU A 58 -3.07 1.38 7.92
CA LEU A 58 -3.45 0.89 9.25
C LEU A 58 -2.22 0.72 10.15
N ARG A 59 -1.13 0.23 9.60
CA ARG A 59 0.12 0.08 10.34
C ARG A 59 0.67 1.44 10.75
N PHE A 60 0.57 2.44 9.88
CA PHE A 60 0.94 3.81 10.21
C PHE A 60 0.16 4.30 11.43
N LEU A 61 -1.16 4.12 11.41
CA LEU A 61 -2.02 4.53 12.52
C LEU A 61 -1.67 3.79 13.80
N LYS A 62 -1.44 2.49 13.73
CA LYS A 62 -1.08 1.67 14.88
C LYS A 62 0.21 2.19 15.54
N ASN A 63 1.20 2.53 14.73
CA ASN A 63 2.48 3.01 15.27
C ASN A 63 2.39 4.42 15.86
N MET A 64 1.40 5.20 15.48
CA MET A 64 1.17 6.52 16.06
C MET A 64 0.61 6.43 17.48
N GLU A 65 -0.04 5.32 17.82
CA GLU A 65 -0.61 5.13 19.15
C GLU A 65 0.43 4.70 20.20
N GLU A 66 1.57 4.26 19.76
CA GLU A 66 2.66 3.82 20.65
C GLU A 66 3.62 4.97 20.95
#